data_e27b4b6ae74e6f24aab0082140690046
#
_entry.id   e27b4b6ae74e6f24aab0082140690046
#
_cell.length_a   1.000
_cell.length_b   1.000
_cell.length_c   1.000
_cell.angle_alpha   90.00
_cell.angle_beta   90.00
_cell.angle_gamma   90.00
#
_symmetry.space_group_name_H-M   'P 1'
#
loop_
_entity.id
_entity.type
_entity.pdbx_description
1 polymer ?
#
loop_
_entity_poly.entity_id
_entity_poly.type
_entity_poly.pdbx_seq_one_letter_code
_entity_poly.pdbx_strand_id
1 'polypeptide(L)'
;MGYWGSGLYANDTGMDVRDTYMDLLQDGMDDETAWNTMLKKFSEYINTDEEALFWYAAADTQWRLGRLRPEVRDKAMMWLARQGGLELWADSTSKGKGWIKTMQTLEKRLQSSMPAYKKVTKPVVPEQDPWELNDIYAYQFHSESSKWNGTYGKYALLQKIGVQKNTYFNKLGMVVQIFDKYFDALPTVDDIWKYRILP
;
A
#
# COMPACT_ATOMS: atom_id res chain seq x y z
N MET A 1 -2.66 -2.64 15.07
CA MET A 1 -2.58 -2.93 13.63
C MET A 1 -3.95 -3.10 13.02
N GLY A 2 -4.16 -2.65 11.78
CA GLY A 2 -5.48 -2.62 11.13
C GLY A 2 -5.68 -3.79 10.18
N TYR A 3 -6.84 -4.44 10.29
CA TYR A 3 -7.32 -5.46 9.36
C TYR A 3 -8.60 -4.95 8.69
N TRP A 4 -8.56 -4.63 7.40
CA TRP A 4 -9.72 -4.07 6.70
C TRP A 4 -10.39 -5.04 5.72
N GLY A 5 -9.80 -6.22 5.50
CA GLY A 5 -10.35 -7.25 4.63
C GLY A 5 -9.72 -8.62 4.85
N SER A 6 -10.24 -9.63 4.18
CA SER A 6 -9.74 -11.02 4.24
C SER A 6 -8.68 -11.36 3.19
N GLY A 7 -8.22 -10.37 2.42
CA GLY A 7 -7.13 -10.55 1.46
C GLY A 7 -5.77 -10.59 2.15
N LEU A 8 -4.79 -11.26 1.55
CA LEU A 8 -3.42 -11.37 2.10
C LEU A 8 -2.79 -10.01 2.40
N TYR A 9 -3.07 -9.01 1.58
CA TYR A 9 -2.55 -7.64 1.72
C TYR A 9 -3.61 -6.66 2.25
N ALA A 10 -4.69 -7.16 2.83
CA ALA A 10 -5.71 -6.34 3.46
C ALA A 10 -5.46 -6.17 4.97
N ASN A 11 -4.21 -6.01 5.35
CA ASN A 11 -3.72 -5.74 6.70
C ASN A 11 -2.35 -5.05 6.61
N ASP A 12 -1.97 -4.34 7.68
CA ASP A 12 -0.72 -3.58 7.74
C ASP A 12 0.49 -4.48 7.52
N THR A 13 0.60 -5.59 8.25
CA THR A 13 1.75 -6.50 8.19
C THR A 13 2.00 -7.03 6.79
N GLY A 14 0.95 -7.53 6.12
CA GLY A 14 1.09 -8.05 4.76
C GLY A 14 1.52 -6.97 3.76
N MET A 15 0.99 -5.76 3.87
CA MET A 15 1.39 -4.63 3.03
C MET A 15 2.82 -4.20 3.29
N ASP A 16 3.19 -4.01 4.57
CA ASP A 16 4.52 -3.55 4.95
C ASP A 16 5.62 -4.52 4.50
N VAL A 17 5.38 -5.83 4.63
CA VAL A 17 6.29 -6.87 4.17
C VAL A 17 6.46 -6.81 2.65
N ARG A 18 5.36 -6.75 1.90
CA ARG A 18 5.40 -6.65 0.43
C ARG A 18 6.14 -5.39 -0.02
N ASP A 19 5.73 -4.25 0.51
CA ASP A 19 6.20 -2.95 0.04
C ASP A 19 7.68 -2.75 0.41
N THR A 20 8.08 -3.14 1.63
CA THR A 20 9.49 -3.10 2.03
C THR A 20 10.35 -3.99 1.11
N TYR A 21 9.92 -5.23 0.81
CA TYR A 21 10.69 -6.09 -0.07
C TYR A 21 10.81 -5.52 -1.49
N MET A 22 9.71 -4.96 -2.01
CA MET A 22 9.70 -4.29 -3.31
C MET A 22 10.64 -3.08 -3.33
N ASP A 23 10.62 -2.25 -2.29
CA ASP A 23 11.48 -1.06 -2.19
C ASP A 23 12.97 -1.42 -2.16
N LEU A 24 13.35 -2.44 -1.37
CA LEU A 24 14.74 -2.93 -1.32
C LEU A 24 15.24 -3.38 -2.70
N LEU A 25 14.41 -4.12 -3.45
CA LEU A 25 14.74 -4.55 -4.80
C LEU A 25 14.77 -3.38 -5.80
N GLN A 26 13.88 -2.41 -5.66
CA GLN A 26 13.87 -1.18 -6.45
C GLN A 26 15.11 -0.32 -6.19
N ASP A 27 15.64 -0.36 -4.97
CA ASP A 27 16.90 0.29 -4.59
C ASP A 27 18.15 -0.43 -5.12
N GLY A 28 17.94 -1.55 -5.81
CA GLY A 28 19.00 -2.29 -6.49
C GLY A 28 19.69 -3.32 -5.63
N MET A 29 19.12 -3.67 -4.47
CA MET A 29 19.65 -4.76 -3.67
C MET A 29 19.47 -6.11 -4.40
N ASP A 30 20.45 -6.98 -4.28
CA ASP A 30 20.33 -8.36 -4.72
C ASP A 30 19.35 -9.14 -3.82
N ASP A 31 18.90 -10.29 -4.30
CA ASP A 31 17.87 -11.11 -3.64
C ASP A 31 18.26 -11.55 -2.24
N GLU A 32 19.53 -11.83 -2.01
CA GLU A 32 20.02 -12.31 -0.71
C GLU A 32 20.10 -11.16 0.30
N THR A 33 20.69 -10.04 -0.10
CA THR A 33 20.81 -8.84 0.73
C THR A 33 19.42 -8.29 1.08
N ALA A 34 18.51 -8.24 0.11
CA ALA A 34 17.14 -7.79 0.33
C ALA A 34 16.42 -8.71 1.34
N TRP A 35 16.56 -10.03 1.19
CA TRP A 35 15.94 -10.98 2.12
C TRP A 35 16.50 -10.88 3.54
N ASN A 36 17.82 -10.82 3.68
CA ASN A 36 18.46 -10.68 5.00
C ASN A 36 18.05 -9.36 5.69
N THR A 37 17.89 -8.28 4.92
CA THR A 37 17.40 -7.02 5.43
C THR A 37 15.94 -7.13 5.91
N MET A 38 15.10 -7.85 5.16
CA MET A 38 13.72 -8.15 5.56
C MET A 38 13.66 -8.92 6.89
N LEU A 39 14.43 -10.01 7.02
CA LEU A 39 14.46 -10.80 8.25
C LEU A 39 14.88 -9.96 9.47
N LYS A 40 15.86 -9.07 9.29
CA LYS A 40 16.30 -8.17 10.36
C LYS A 40 15.21 -7.15 10.71
N LYS A 41 14.60 -6.52 9.71
CA LYS A 41 13.59 -5.47 9.92
C LYS A 41 12.32 -6.02 10.59
N PHE A 42 11.89 -7.20 10.20
CA PHE A 42 10.66 -7.83 10.70
C PHE A 42 10.92 -8.90 11.78
N SER A 43 12.11 -8.86 12.41
CA SER A 43 12.46 -9.82 13.46
C SER A 43 11.51 -9.79 14.67
N GLU A 44 10.90 -8.65 14.94
CA GLU A 44 9.92 -8.46 16.01
C GLU A 44 8.60 -9.22 15.79
N TYR A 45 8.26 -9.57 14.54
CA TYR A 45 7.06 -10.37 14.24
C TYR A 45 7.27 -11.87 14.46
N ILE A 46 8.53 -12.32 14.53
CA ILE A 46 8.86 -13.73 14.75
C ILE A 46 8.48 -14.12 16.19
N ASN A 47 7.78 -15.24 16.33
CA ASN A 47 7.19 -15.73 17.58
C ASN A 47 6.01 -14.88 18.10
N THR A 48 5.36 -14.12 17.24
CA THR A 48 4.11 -13.42 17.54
C THR A 48 2.95 -14.01 16.72
N ASP A 49 1.74 -13.55 16.99
CA ASP A 49 0.53 -13.88 16.22
C ASP A 49 0.58 -13.37 14.77
N GLU A 50 1.50 -12.48 14.44
CA GLU A 50 1.71 -11.94 13.09
C GLU A 50 2.78 -12.68 12.28
N GLU A 51 3.49 -13.62 12.88
CA GLU A 51 4.53 -14.38 12.18
C GLU A 51 3.98 -15.07 10.92
N ALA A 52 2.80 -15.65 11.00
CA ALA A 52 2.16 -16.28 9.86
C ALA A 52 1.95 -15.30 8.68
N LEU A 53 1.48 -14.07 8.97
CA LEU A 53 1.25 -13.02 7.96
C LEU A 53 2.56 -12.61 7.27
N PHE A 54 3.62 -12.46 8.06
CA PHE A 54 4.95 -12.16 7.52
C PHE A 54 5.39 -13.21 6.50
N TRP A 55 5.34 -14.51 6.87
CA TRP A 55 5.76 -15.59 5.99
C TRP A 55 4.88 -15.72 4.74
N TYR A 56 3.57 -15.53 4.87
CA TYR A 56 2.65 -15.55 3.72
C TYR A 56 2.91 -14.43 2.73
N ALA A 57 3.06 -13.20 3.23
CA ALA A 57 3.31 -12.04 2.39
C ALA A 57 4.67 -12.12 1.71
N ALA A 58 5.71 -12.55 2.43
CA ALA A 58 7.04 -12.78 1.86
C ALA A 58 7.01 -13.83 0.76
N ALA A 59 6.38 -14.99 1.03
CA ALA A 59 6.30 -16.09 0.06
C ALA A 59 5.52 -15.70 -1.20
N ASP A 60 4.35 -15.05 -1.06
CA ASP A 60 3.55 -14.61 -2.21
C ASP A 60 4.29 -13.57 -3.05
N THR A 61 4.96 -12.61 -2.40
CA THR A 61 5.71 -11.55 -3.08
C THR A 61 6.89 -12.15 -3.85
N GLN A 62 7.69 -12.98 -3.21
CA GLN A 62 8.83 -13.65 -3.86
C GLN A 62 8.37 -14.55 -5.00
N TRP A 63 7.28 -15.32 -4.82
CA TRP A 63 6.74 -16.17 -5.86
C TRP A 63 6.31 -15.37 -7.09
N ARG A 64 5.57 -14.27 -6.90
CA ARG A 64 5.11 -13.39 -8.00
C ARG A 64 6.26 -12.78 -8.79
N LEU A 65 7.39 -12.60 -8.15
CA LEU A 65 8.61 -12.07 -8.75
C LEU A 65 9.52 -13.14 -9.36
N GLY A 66 9.15 -14.42 -9.23
CA GLY A 66 9.94 -15.53 -9.75
C GLY A 66 11.25 -15.77 -8.99
N ARG A 67 11.26 -15.49 -7.68
CA ARG A 67 12.44 -15.55 -6.83
C ARG A 67 12.16 -16.16 -5.44
N LEU A 68 11.11 -17.02 -5.35
CA LEU A 68 10.75 -17.68 -4.10
C LEU A 68 11.87 -18.57 -3.59
N ARG A 69 12.36 -18.27 -2.40
CA ARG A 69 13.38 -19.05 -1.70
C ARG A 69 12.76 -20.28 -1.05
N PRO A 70 13.48 -21.43 -1.07
CA PRO A 70 12.95 -22.67 -0.49
C PRO A 70 12.57 -22.53 0.99
N GLU A 71 13.41 -21.90 1.79
CA GLU A 71 13.17 -21.71 3.23
C GLU A 71 11.93 -20.81 3.50
N VAL A 72 11.66 -19.83 2.66
CA VAL A 72 10.49 -18.96 2.76
C VAL A 72 9.23 -19.74 2.40
N ARG A 73 9.29 -20.53 1.34
CA ARG A 73 8.21 -21.44 0.96
C ARG A 73 7.87 -22.42 2.07
N ASP A 74 8.89 -23.08 2.63
CA ASP A 74 8.72 -24.13 3.65
C ASP A 74 8.08 -23.54 4.92
N LYS A 75 8.51 -22.36 5.35
CA LYS A 75 7.89 -21.65 6.46
C LYS A 75 6.44 -21.25 6.18
N ALA A 76 6.16 -20.69 5.01
CA ALA A 76 4.79 -20.36 4.63
C ALA A 76 3.89 -21.59 4.57
N MET A 77 4.36 -22.69 3.98
CA MET A 77 3.62 -23.96 3.92
C MET A 77 3.38 -24.56 5.32
N MET A 78 4.37 -24.46 6.21
CA MET A 78 4.20 -24.89 7.61
C MET A 78 3.07 -24.11 8.30
N TRP A 79 3.04 -22.77 8.13
CA TRP A 79 2.00 -21.94 8.70
C TRP A 79 0.62 -22.17 8.06
N LEU A 80 0.57 -22.42 6.74
CA LEU A 80 -0.68 -22.81 6.05
C LEU A 80 -1.25 -24.11 6.62
N ALA A 81 -0.41 -25.13 6.84
CA ALA A 81 -0.84 -26.39 7.44
C ALA A 81 -1.38 -26.22 8.88
N ARG A 82 -0.92 -25.22 9.61
CA ARG A 82 -1.36 -24.87 10.97
C ARG A 82 -2.57 -23.90 10.98
N GLN A 83 -3.03 -23.45 9.82
CA GLN A 83 -4.05 -22.41 9.67
C GLN A 83 -3.68 -21.10 10.40
N GLY A 84 -2.38 -20.77 10.46
CA GLY A 84 -1.89 -19.58 11.16
C GLY A 84 -2.54 -18.29 10.64
N GLY A 85 -2.78 -17.35 11.55
CA GLY A 85 -3.45 -16.10 11.26
C GLY A 85 -4.99 -16.20 11.18
N LEU A 86 -5.59 -17.41 11.31
CA LEU A 86 -7.06 -17.54 11.32
C LEU A 86 -7.68 -16.94 12.58
N GLU A 87 -6.98 -16.99 13.69
CA GLU A 87 -7.37 -16.41 14.97
C GLU A 87 -7.58 -14.89 14.90
N LEU A 88 -6.89 -14.20 14.01
CA LEU A 88 -7.07 -12.77 13.78
C LEU A 88 -8.46 -12.39 13.22
N TRP A 89 -9.20 -13.39 12.75
CA TRP A 89 -10.55 -13.25 12.18
C TRP A 89 -11.62 -13.90 13.05
N ALA A 90 -11.31 -14.26 14.30
CA ALA A 90 -12.22 -14.96 15.21
C ALA A 90 -13.56 -14.23 15.42
N ASP A 91 -13.52 -12.90 15.47
CA ASP A 91 -14.71 -12.05 15.69
C ASP A 91 -15.56 -11.84 14.42
N SER A 92 -15.20 -12.43 13.28
CA SER A 92 -15.91 -12.21 12.01
C SER A 92 -15.99 -13.47 11.16
N THR A 93 -17.11 -14.18 11.25
CA THR A 93 -17.38 -15.41 10.48
C THR A 93 -17.22 -15.21 8.97
N SER A 94 -17.64 -14.08 8.42
CA SER A 94 -17.54 -13.80 6.98
C SER A 94 -16.09 -13.55 6.56
N LYS A 95 -15.35 -12.78 7.35
CA LYS A 95 -13.92 -12.50 7.08
C LYS A 95 -13.09 -13.77 7.28
N GLY A 96 -13.36 -14.57 8.29
CA GLY A 96 -12.70 -15.86 8.51
C GLY A 96 -12.86 -16.82 7.33
N LYS A 97 -14.06 -16.96 6.77
CA LYS A 97 -14.28 -17.73 5.53
C LYS A 97 -13.50 -17.15 4.34
N GLY A 98 -13.48 -15.84 4.21
CA GLY A 98 -12.69 -15.15 3.18
C GLY A 98 -11.19 -15.40 3.34
N TRP A 99 -10.68 -15.36 4.57
CA TRP A 99 -9.29 -15.67 4.89
C TRP A 99 -8.91 -17.09 4.49
N ILE A 100 -9.71 -18.10 4.86
CA ILE A 100 -9.49 -19.49 4.48
C ILE A 100 -9.36 -19.62 2.95
N LYS A 101 -10.27 -18.98 2.20
CA LYS A 101 -10.19 -18.97 0.72
C LYS A 101 -8.91 -18.33 0.19
N THR A 102 -8.48 -17.25 0.82
CA THR A 102 -7.22 -16.57 0.47
C THR A 102 -6.03 -17.49 0.72
N MET A 103 -6.00 -18.19 1.85
CA MET A 103 -4.92 -19.12 2.19
C MET A 103 -4.91 -20.35 1.27
N GLN A 104 -6.06 -20.90 0.92
CA GLN A 104 -6.15 -21.98 -0.08
C GLN A 104 -5.60 -21.54 -1.46
N THR A 105 -5.85 -20.29 -1.83
CA THR A 105 -5.32 -19.73 -3.08
C THR A 105 -3.80 -19.56 -3.00
N LEU A 106 -3.29 -19.09 -1.88
CA LEU A 106 -1.86 -18.98 -1.64
C LEU A 106 -1.19 -20.36 -1.68
N GLU A 107 -1.73 -21.34 -0.99
CA GLU A 107 -1.21 -22.71 -0.96
C GLU A 107 -1.08 -23.30 -2.38
N LYS A 108 -2.15 -23.23 -3.17
CA LYS A 108 -2.13 -23.66 -4.57
C LYS A 108 -1.04 -22.95 -5.39
N ARG A 109 -0.86 -21.65 -5.15
CA ARG A 109 0.18 -20.87 -5.81
C ARG A 109 1.57 -21.35 -5.44
N LEU A 110 1.87 -21.52 -4.16
CA LEU A 110 3.17 -21.97 -3.68
C LEU A 110 3.53 -23.40 -4.09
N GLN A 111 2.51 -24.21 -4.42
CA GLN A 111 2.67 -25.56 -4.97
C GLN A 111 2.83 -25.60 -6.50
N SER A 112 2.47 -24.50 -7.17
CA SER A 112 2.57 -24.40 -8.64
C SER A 112 3.98 -23.99 -9.08
N SER A 113 4.24 -24.13 -10.39
CA SER A 113 5.47 -23.67 -11.00
C SER A 113 5.64 -22.16 -10.80
N MET A 114 6.80 -21.74 -10.31
CA MET A 114 7.14 -20.35 -10.13
C MET A 114 7.23 -19.65 -11.50
N PRO A 115 6.73 -18.40 -11.64
CA PRO A 115 6.89 -17.65 -12.88
C PRO A 115 8.36 -17.32 -13.15
N ALA A 116 8.65 -16.88 -14.37
CA ALA A 116 9.98 -16.42 -14.72
C ALA A 116 10.41 -15.24 -13.84
N TYR A 117 11.71 -15.18 -13.54
CA TYR A 117 12.32 -14.09 -12.77
C TYR A 117 11.96 -12.72 -13.35
N LYS A 118 11.50 -11.83 -12.49
CA LYS A 118 11.15 -10.46 -12.85
C LYS A 118 12.15 -9.48 -12.28
N LYS A 119 12.78 -8.71 -13.13
CA LYS A 119 13.58 -7.56 -12.69
C LYS A 119 12.63 -6.51 -12.09
N VAL A 120 12.91 -6.11 -10.86
CA VAL A 120 12.22 -5.00 -10.20
C VAL A 120 13.04 -3.75 -10.44
N THR A 121 12.40 -2.73 -10.97
CA THR A 121 13.04 -1.42 -11.23
C THR A 121 12.21 -0.34 -10.53
N LYS A 122 12.86 0.72 -10.13
CA LYS A 122 12.14 1.90 -9.65
C LYS A 122 11.14 2.34 -10.72
N PRO A 123 9.89 2.60 -10.33
CA PRO A 123 8.97 3.24 -11.26
C PRO A 123 9.63 4.56 -11.70
N VAL A 124 9.66 4.80 -13.00
CA VAL A 124 10.03 6.10 -13.53
C VAL A 124 8.92 7.06 -13.13
N VAL A 125 9.07 7.70 -11.99
CA VAL A 125 8.23 8.84 -11.66
C VAL A 125 8.72 9.96 -12.59
N PRO A 126 7.87 10.53 -13.43
CA PRO A 126 8.26 11.70 -14.20
C PRO A 126 8.81 12.74 -13.22
N GLU A 127 10.03 13.18 -13.46
CA GLU A 127 10.71 14.19 -12.62
C GLU A 127 10.00 15.56 -12.70
N GLN A 128 9.11 15.69 -13.67
CA GLN A 128 8.30 16.87 -13.89
C GLN A 128 6.97 16.74 -13.16
N ASP A 129 6.90 17.42 -12.04
CA ASP A 129 5.64 17.88 -11.49
C ASP A 129 5.09 18.93 -12.48
N PRO A 130 4.01 18.62 -13.24
CA PRO A 130 3.49 19.53 -14.27
C PRO A 130 2.86 20.78 -13.67
N TRP A 131 2.86 20.89 -12.37
CA TRP A 131 2.19 21.94 -11.64
C TRP A 131 3.18 23.00 -11.20
N GLU A 132 2.95 24.22 -11.62
CA GLU A 132 3.79 25.35 -11.24
C GLU A 132 3.41 25.88 -9.85
N LEU A 133 4.35 26.61 -9.23
CA LEU A 133 4.09 27.28 -7.96
C LEU A 133 2.95 28.29 -8.14
N ASN A 134 1.99 28.28 -7.22
CA ASN A 134 0.75 29.06 -7.22
C ASN A 134 -0.34 28.56 -8.17
N ASP A 135 -0.14 27.49 -8.92
CA ASP A 135 -1.24 26.89 -9.66
C ASP A 135 -2.37 26.45 -8.72
N ILE A 136 -3.61 26.62 -9.19
CA ILE A 136 -4.80 26.24 -8.46
C ILE A 136 -5.50 25.10 -9.19
N TYR A 137 -5.75 24.03 -8.46
CA TYR A 137 -6.40 22.82 -8.95
C TYR A 137 -7.77 22.66 -8.35
N ALA A 138 -8.68 22.15 -9.15
CA ALA A 138 -10.01 21.78 -8.71
C ALA A 138 -10.10 20.26 -8.64
N TYR A 139 -10.37 19.74 -7.45
CA TYR A 139 -10.68 18.33 -7.22
C TYR A 139 -12.18 18.17 -7.07
N GLN A 140 -12.80 17.36 -7.93
CA GLN A 140 -14.22 17.04 -7.81
C GLN A 140 -14.43 15.75 -7.02
N PHE A 141 -15.31 15.78 -6.03
CA PHE A 141 -15.58 14.63 -5.18
C PHE A 141 -16.53 13.64 -5.85
N HIS A 142 -16.06 12.41 -6.09
CA HIS A 142 -16.86 11.34 -6.70
C HIS A 142 -16.85 10.02 -5.89
N SER A 143 -16.26 10.01 -4.69
CA SER A 143 -16.20 8.81 -3.86
C SER A 143 -17.53 8.50 -3.18
N GLU A 144 -17.76 7.24 -2.80
CA GLU A 144 -18.92 6.86 -2.00
C GLU A 144 -18.97 7.62 -0.66
N SER A 145 -17.83 7.86 -0.02
CA SER A 145 -17.75 8.64 1.22
C SER A 145 -18.22 10.09 1.01
N SER A 146 -18.01 10.67 -0.17
CA SER A 146 -18.47 12.03 -0.46
C SER A 146 -19.99 12.14 -0.58
N LYS A 147 -20.69 11.06 -0.91
CA LYS A 147 -22.15 11.00 -0.86
C LYS A 147 -22.66 11.08 0.59
N TRP A 148 -21.97 10.42 1.51
CA TRP A 148 -22.38 10.39 2.92
C TRP A 148 -22.20 11.73 3.64
N ASN A 149 -21.17 12.50 3.27
CA ASN A 149 -20.88 13.79 3.90
C ASN A 149 -21.43 15.00 3.12
N GLY A 150 -22.19 14.78 2.03
CA GLY A 150 -22.84 15.83 1.25
C GLY A 150 -21.90 16.65 0.34
N THR A 151 -20.71 16.11 0.04
CA THR A 151 -19.74 16.77 -0.86
C THR A 151 -19.70 16.18 -2.27
N TYR A 152 -20.48 15.14 -2.56
CA TYR A 152 -20.51 14.50 -3.88
C TYR A 152 -20.82 15.49 -4.99
N GLY A 153 -20.02 15.49 -6.04
CA GLY A 153 -20.14 16.41 -7.19
C GLY A 153 -19.57 17.80 -6.95
N LYS A 154 -19.28 18.18 -5.69
CA LYS A 154 -18.68 19.50 -5.38
C LYS A 154 -17.19 19.51 -5.67
N TYR A 155 -16.64 20.70 -5.78
CA TYR A 155 -15.22 20.94 -6.00
C TYR A 155 -14.55 21.47 -4.74
N ALA A 156 -13.36 20.93 -4.43
CA ALA A 156 -12.39 21.56 -3.56
C ALA A 156 -11.29 22.20 -4.41
N LEU A 157 -10.79 23.35 -3.99
CA LEU A 157 -9.66 24.01 -4.63
C LEU A 157 -8.41 23.83 -3.78
N LEU A 158 -7.30 23.54 -4.46
CA LEU A 158 -5.99 23.35 -3.86
C LEU A 158 -4.99 24.25 -4.60
N GLN A 159 -4.23 25.05 -3.85
CA GLN A 159 -3.13 25.85 -4.41
C GLN A 159 -1.81 25.21 -4.09
N LYS A 160 -0.96 25.02 -5.09
CA LYS A 160 0.42 24.58 -4.87
C LYS A 160 1.24 25.72 -4.29
N ILE A 161 1.76 25.51 -3.08
CA ILE A 161 2.56 26.51 -2.36
C ILE A 161 4.03 26.11 -2.24
N GLY A 162 4.40 24.90 -2.63
CA GLY A 162 5.77 24.44 -2.54
C GLY A 162 5.95 22.98 -2.90
N VAL A 163 7.18 22.53 -2.72
CA VAL A 163 7.58 21.14 -2.83
C VAL A 163 8.39 20.78 -1.60
N GLN A 164 8.06 19.67 -0.98
CA GLN A 164 8.78 19.17 0.19
C GLN A 164 9.29 17.76 -0.08
N LYS A 165 10.55 17.51 0.31
CA LYS A 165 11.07 16.14 0.27
C LYS A 165 10.46 15.33 1.40
N ASN A 166 9.70 14.31 1.04
CA ASN A 166 9.23 13.34 2.00
C ASN A 166 10.40 12.41 2.36
N THR A 167 10.88 12.50 3.60
CA THR A 167 12.03 11.73 4.08
C THR A 167 11.70 10.23 4.21
N TYR A 168 10.44 9.88 4.43
CA TYR A 168 9.98 8.50 4.55
C TYR A 168 10.03 7.75 3.21
N PHE A 169 9.60 8.41 2.14
CA PHE A 169 9.55 7.80 0.80
C PHE A 169 10.69 8.26 -0.12
N ASN A 170 11.57 9.11 0.38
CA ASN A 170 12.64 9.74 -0.42
C ASN A 170 12.13 10.35 -1.75
N LYS A 171 10.89 10.84 -1.74
CA LYS A 171 10.22 11.43 -2.90
C LYS A 171 9.90 12.89 -2.65
N LEU A 172 9.93 13.69 -3.70
CA LEU A 172 9.40 15.05 -3.67
C LEU A 172 7.87 14.96 -3.63
N GLY A 173 7.26 15.60 -2.65
CA GLY A 173 5.83 15.74 -2.51
C GLY A 173 5.42 17.19 -2.71
N MET A 174 4.32 17.38 -3.36
CA MET A 174 3.72 18.70 -3.52
C MET A 174 3.12 19.17 -2.19
N VAL A 175 3.39 20.41 -1.81
CA VAL A 175 2.73 21.05 -0.68
C VAL A 175 1.61 21.91 -1.21
N VAL A 176 0.39 21.65 -0.74
CA VAL A 176 -0.80 22.38 -1.16
C VAL A 176 -1.49 23.02 0.04
N GLN A 177 -2.08 24.18 -0.20
CA GLN A 177 -3.08 24.77 0.69
C GLN A 177 -4.47 24.53 0.12
N ILE A 178 -5.46 24.33 0.99
CA ILE A 178 -6.84 24.06 0.63
C ILE A 178 -7.68 25.34 0.89
N PHE A 179 -8.54 25.70 -0.05
CA PHE A 179 -9.50 26.78 0.16
C PHE A 179 -10.61 26.35 1.12
N ASP A 180 -11.01 27.24 2.01
CA ASP A 180 -12.01 26.99 3.06
C ASP A 180 -13.46 27.01 2.50
N LYS A 181 -13.66 26.33 1.37
CA LYS A 181 -14.99 26.21 0.76
C LYS A 181 -15.06 25.08 -0.24
N TYR A 182 -16.22 24.43 -0.28
CA TYR A 182 -16.61 23.58 -1.40
C TYR A 182 -17.51 24.34 -2.36
N PHE A 183 -17.34 24.14 -3.65
CA PHE A 183 -18.06 24.81 -4.72
C PHE A 183 -18.98 23.83 -5.43
N ASP A 184 -20.23 24.22 -5.69
CA ASP A 184 -21.18 23.41 -6.46
C ASP A 184 -20.86 23.41 -7.97
N ALA A 185 -20.19 24.47 -8.45
CA ALA A 185 -19.65 24.56 -9.82
C ALA A 185 -18.23 25.11 -9.77
N LEU A 186 -17.46 24.88 -10.83
CA LEU A 186 -16.09 25.38 -10.92
C LEU A 186 -16.10 26.92 -10.92
N PRO A 187 -15.47 27.58 -9.94
CA PRO A 187 -15.43 29.03 -9.88
C PRO A 187 -14.52 29.63 -10.96
N THR A 188 -14.73 30.86 -11.32
CA THR A 188 -13.83 31.62 -12.18
C THR A 188 -12.58 32.05 -11.40
N VAL A 189 -11.48 32.34 -12.11
CA VAL A 189 -10.22 32.80 -11.49
C VAL A 189 -10.44 34.06 -10.65
N ASP A 190 -11.30 35.00 -11.13
CA ASP A 190 -11.59 36.23 -10.41
C ASP A 190 -12.38 36.00 -9.12
N ASP A 191 -13.13 34.91 -9.04
CA ASP A 191 -13.91 34.57 -7.85
C ASP A 191 -13.05 33.89 -6.78
N ILE A 192 -11.99 33.19 -7.16
CA ILE A 192 -11.16 32.41 -6.25
C ILE A 192 -10.51 33.29 -5.17
N TRP A 193 -10.00 34.47 -5.54
CA TRP A 193 -9.32 35.38 -4.63
C TRP A 193 -10.20 35.99 -3.54
N LYS A 194 -11.50 35.79 -3.61
CA LYS A 194 -12.47 36.24 -2.59
C LYS A 194 -12.53 35.28 -1.40
N TYR A 195 -11.94 34.09 -1.52
CA TYR A 195 -12.04 33.04 -0.53
C TYR A 195 -10.77 32.91 0.31
N ARG A 196 -10.97 32.50 1.55
CA ARG A 196 -9.87 32.23 2.49
C ARG A 196 -9.17 30.94 2.13
N ILE A 197 -7.87 30.92 2.32
CA ILE A 197 -7.07 29.70 2.31
C ILE A 197 -6.96 29.22 3.76
N LEU A 198 -7.14 27.92 3.99
CA LEU A 198 -6.93 27.33 5.31
C LEU A 198 -5.44 27.35 5.64
N PRO A 199 -5.06 27.66 6.90
CA PRO A 199 -3.67 27.72 7.34
C PRO A 199 -2.98 26.36 7.30
#